data_59dbd0f75cb291c581c39f62088a0310
#
_entry.id   59dbd0f75cb291c581c39f62088a0310
#
_cell.length_a   1.000
_cell.length_b   1.000
_cell.length_c   1.000
_cell.angle_alpha   90.00
_cell.angle_beta   90.00
_cell.angle_gamma   90.00
#
_symmetry.space_group_name_H-M   'P 1'
#
loop_
_entity.id
_entity.type
_entity.pdbx_description
1 polymer ?
#
loop_
_entity_poly.entity_id
_entity_poly.type
_entity_poly.pdbx_seq_one_letter_code
_entity_poly.pdbx_strand_id
1 'polypeptide(L)'
;VTIEFPIERSDSGIEILTTVRLLSEMNAQNEDLLLAHGYRFAWQFDWNKPWLGAGSTLNGDVFSIMLWGGLVRSTGMTREALELILCHEYGHALGGAPLQADQWSSTEGQSDWWAARTCLPELYQNRGLTVSASAERIRKAGLDFTLWVHRHYEPNGEIPSLERRAPALPPNEATISSYPSLQCRLDTYATAAECVANHTTTCAQPHCL
;
A
#
# COMPACT_ATOMS: atom_id res chain seq x y z
N VAL A 1 -12.72 -14.03 7.98
CA VAL A 1 -13.33 -14.70 6.79
C VAL A 1 -12.35 -14.54 5.65
N THR A 2 -11.85 -15.67 5.10
CA THR A 2 -10.97 -15.62 3.92
C THR A 2 -11.85 -15.42 2.69
N ILE A 3 -11.66 -14.32 1.97
CA ILE A 3 -12.34 -14.08 0.69
C ILE A 3 -11.45 -14.63 -0.41
N GLU A 4 -12.03 -15.42 -1.33
CA GLU A 4 -11.31 -16.10 -2.40
C GLU A 4 -11.76 -15.63 -3.78
N PHE A 5 -10.83 -15.59 -4.71
CA PHE A 5 -11.09 -15.28 -6.12
C PHE A 5 -10.65 -16.45 -7.00
N PRO A 6 -11.50 -16.98 -7.90
CA PRO A 6 -11.23 -18.19 -8.69
C PRO A 6 -9.91 -18.13 -9.47
N ILE A 7 -9.20 -19.26 -9.53
CA ILE A 7 -7.88 -19.36 -10.19
C ILE A 7 -8.01 -19.17 -11.71
N GLU A 8 -9.08 -19.68 -12.29
CA GLU A 8 -9.33 -19.65 -13.73
C GLU A 8 -9.78 -18.27 -14.24
N ARG A 9 -10.02 -17.34 -13.31
CA ARG A 9 -10.57 -16.01 -13.62
C ARG A 9 -9.52 -14.94 -13.38
N SER A 10 -9.41 -13.99 -14.31
CA SER A 10 -8.62 -12.78 -14.15
C SER A 10 -9.42 -11.58 -14.68
N ASP A 11 -10.02 -10.83 -13.78
CA ASP A 11 -10.85 -9.67 -14.10
C ASP A 11 -10.06 -8.36 -14.11
N SER A 12 -8.86 -8.36 -13.55
CA SER A 12 -7.99 -7.18 -13.49
C SER A 12 -7.26 -6.90 -14.81
N GLY A 13 -7.05 -7.93 -15.62
CA GLY A 13 -6.16 -7.88 -16.78
C GLY A 13 -4.66 -7.85 -16.44
N ILE A 14 -4.30 -7.95 -15.16
CA ILE A 14 -2.89 -8.03 -14.73
C ILE A 14 -2.40 -9.46 -14.90
N GLU A 15 -1.33 -9.62 -15.68
CA GLU A 15 -0.72 -10.92 -15.96
C GLU A 15 0.39 -11.27 -14.97
N ILE A 16 0.66 -12.57 -14.83
CA ILE A 16 1.71 -13.09 -13.95
C ILE A 16 3.09 -12.48 -14.26
N LEU A 17 3.46 -12.34 -15.54
CA LEU A 17 4.75 -11.75 -15.93
C LEU A 17 4.85 -10.28 -15.56
N THR A 18 3.75 -9.54 -15.70
CA THR A 18 3.67 -8.14 -15.27
C THR A 18 3.87 -8.03 -13.76
N THR A 19 3.24 -8.92 -12.99
CA THR A 19 3.41 -8.99 -11.54
C THR A 19 4.84 -9.30 -11.15
N VAL A 20 5.46 -10.33 -11.72
CA VAL A 20 6.85 -10.71 -11.42
C VAL A 20 7.84 -9.57 -11.73
N ARG A 21 7.64 -8.84 -12.84
CA ARG A 21 8.46 -7.67 -13.18
C ARG A 21 8.31 -6.56 -12.14
N LEU A 22 7.07 -6.29 -11.73
CA LEU A 22 6.80 -5.30 -10.69
C LEU A 22 7.48 -5.66 -9.37
N LEU A 23 7.38 -6.92 -8.93
CA LEU A 23 8.05 -7.40 -7.72
C LEU A 23 9.57 -7.21 -7.79
N SER A 24 10.18 -7.52 -8.93
CA SER A 24 11.63 -7.33 -9.14
C SER A 24 12.03 -5.86 -9.11
N GLU A 25 11.24 -4.99 -9.75
CA GLU A 25 11.48 -3.53 -9.77
C GLU A 25 11.42 -2.94 -8.36
N MET A 26 10.40 -3.31 -7.59
CA MET A 26 10.23 -2.82 -6.22
C MET A 26 11.28 -3.36 -5.26
N ASN A 27 11.74 -4.60 -5.46
CA ASN A 27 12.86 -5.12 -4.69
C ASN A 27 14.13 -4.31 -4.96
N ALA A 28 14.48 -4.10 -6.22
CA ALA A 28 15.67 -3.33 -6.58
C ALA A 28 15.65 -1.90 -6.01
N GLN A 29 14.45 -1.29 -5.92
CA GLN A 29 14.30 0.04 -5.33
C GLN A 29 14.52 0.05 -3.81
N ASN A 30 14.08 -0.98 -3.08
CA ASN A 30 14.03 -0.97 -1.61
C ASN A 30 15.13 -1.81 -0.95
N GLU A 31 15.93 -2.55 -1.71
CA GLU A 31 16.93 -3.49 -1.18
C GLU A 31 17.97 -2.81 -0.28
N ASP A 32 18.54 -1.69 -0.73
CA ASP A 32 19.55 -0.96 0.06
C ASP A 32 18.97 -0.41 1.37
N LEU A 33 17.71 0.04 1.35
CA LEU A 33 17.02 0.52 2.55
C LEU A 33 16.78 -0.63 3.53
N LEU A 34 16.33 -1.79 3.05
CA LEU A 34 16.15 -2.97 3.90
C LEU A 34 17.48 -3.43 4.51
N LEU A 35 18.54 -3.50 3.72
CA LEU A 35 19.89 -3.85 4.19
C LEU A 35 20.40 -2.87 5.24
N ALA A 36 20.15 -1.57 5.07
CA ALA A 36 20.51 -0.55 6.05
C ALA A 36 19.76 -0.71 7.39
N HIS A 37 18.56 -1.30 7.36
CA HIS A 37 17.80 -1.68 8.57
C HIS A 37 18.20 -3.06 9.12
N GLY A 38 19.15 -3.74 8.51
CA GLY A 38 19.62 -5.07 8.91
C GLY A 38 18.73 -6.21 8.42
N TYR A 39 17.88 -5.97 7.45
CA TYR A 39 16.95 -6.96 6.90
C TYR A 39 17.47 -7.54 5.59
N ARG A 40 17.39 -8.87 5.45
CA ARG A 40 17.44 -9.59 4.18
C ARG A 40 16.02 -9.73 3.65
N PHE A 41 15.83 -9.71 2.34
CA PHE A 41 14.52 -9.72 1.74
C PHE A 41 14.17 -11.04 1.05
N ALA A 42 12.90 -11.46 1.13
CA ALA A 42 12.38 -12.61 0.40
C ALA A 42 10.94 -12.36 -0.12
N TRP A 43 10.65 -12.82 -1.34
CA TRP A 43 9.31 -12.85 -1.89
C TRP A 43 8.64 -14.21 -1.66
N GLN A 44 7.34 -14.16 -1.34
CA GLN A 44 6.46 -15.32 -1.36
C GLN A 44 5.27 -15.00 -2.29
N PHE A 45 5.41 -15.30 -3.57
CA PHE A 45 4.37 -15.07 -4.56
C PHE A 45 3.78 -16.40 -5.04
N ASP A 46 2.48 -16.59 -4.82
CA ASP A 46 1.73 -17.76 -5.29
C ASP A 46 0.55 -17.31 -6.17
N TRP A 47 0.75 -17.40 -7.49
CA TRP A 47 -0.26 -17.03 -8.48
C TRP A 47 -1.54 -17.85 -8.35
N ASN A 48 -1.44 -19.12 -7.98
CA ASN A 48 -2.57 -20.04 -7.91
C ASN A 48 -3.36 -19.90 -6.58
N LYS A 49 -2.82 -19.19 -5.61
CA LYS A 49 -3.54 -18.95 -4.36
C LYS A 49 -4.74 -18.04 -4.61
N PRO A 50 -5.99 -18.49 -4.26
CA PRO A 50 -7.20 -17.72 -4.56
C PRO A 50 -7.44 -16.54 -3.60
N TRP A 51 -6.65 -16.40 -2.56
CA TRP A 51 -6.88 -15.43 -1.50
C TRP A 51 -6.69 -13.97 -1.98
N LEU A 52 -7.57 -13.10 -1.47
CA LEU A 52 -7.50 -11.66 -1.71
C LEU A 52 -6.62 -11.00 -0.64
N GLY A 53 -5.31 -11.06 -0.80
CA GLY A 53 -4.43 -10.47 0.20
C GLY A 53 -2.98 -10.35 -0.24
N ALA A 54 -2.30 -9.46 0.46
CA ALA A 54 -0.86 -9.37 0.59
C ALA A 54 -0.56 -9.24 2.09
N GLY A 55 0.68 -9.39 2.48
CA GLY A 55 1.10 -9.21 3.86
C GLY A 55 2.61 -9.29 3.98
N SER A 56 3.13 -8.77 5.08
CA SER A 56 4.55 -8.81 5.38
C SER A 56 4.83 -9.49 6.72
N THR A 57 6.00 -10.09 6.83
CA THR A 57 6.47 -10.75 8.06
C THR A 57 7.96 -10.54 8.24
N LEU A 58 8.40 -10.52 9.50
CA LEU A 58 9.81 -10.55 9.86
C LEU A 58 10.11 -11.82 10.64
N ASN A 59 11.02 -12.64 10.14
CA ASN A 59 11.49 -13.85 10.82
C ASN A 59 13.01 -13.78 10.97
N GLY A 60 13.47 -13.51 12.18
CA GLY A 60 14.86 -13.15 12.44
C GLY A 60 15.23 -11.86 11.71
N ASP A 61 16.18 -11.96 10.78
CA ASP A 61 16.59 -10.85 9.90
C ASP A 61 15.95 -10.93 8.49
N VAL A 62 15.06 -11.89 8.23
CA VAL A 62 14.42 -12.04 6.94
C VAL A 62 13.06 -11.37 6.93
N PHE A 63 12.99 -10.21 6.26
CA PHE A 63 11.74 -9.54 5.92
C PHE A 63 11.15 -10.18 4.66
N SER A 64 9.89 -10.59 4.71
CA SER A 64 9.22 -11.23 3.59
C SER A 64 7.91 -10.55 3.28
N ILE A 65 7.63 -10.37 1.98
CA ILE A 65 6.31 -9.95 1.50
C ILE A 65 5.65 -11.15 0.82
N MET A 66 4.43 -11.47 1.27
CA MET A 66 3.55 -12.47 0.67
C MET A 66 2.56 -11.79 -0.26
N LEU A 67 2.41 -12.30 -1.48
CA LEU A 67 1.42 -11.83 -2.44
C LEU A 67 0.67 -13.02 -3.02
N TRP A 68 -0.65 -12.99 -2.97
CA TRP A 68 -1.48 -14.05 -3.51
C TRP A 68 -2.16 -13.63 -4.81
N GLY A 69 -2.18 -14.56 -5.76
CA GLY A 69 -2.72 -14.33 -7.10
C GLY A 69 -4.19 -13.96 -7.13
N GLY A 70 -4.99 -14.41 -6.15
CA GLY A 70 -6.39 -13.99 -6.01
C GLY A 70 -6.54 -12.48 -5.92
N LEU A 71 -5.71 -11.80 -5.13
CA LEU A 71 -5.67 -10.34 -5.05
C LEU A 71 -5.37 -9.73 -6.42
N VAL A 72 -4.30 -10.19 -7.07
CA VAL A 72 -3.84 -9.64 -8.35
C VAL A 72 -4.90 -9.79 -9.45
N ARG A 73 -5.57 -10.94 -9.52
CA ARG A 73 -6.59 -11.24 -10.54
C ARG A 73 -7.97 -10.65 -10.28
N SER A 74 -8.21 -10.14 -9.07
CA SER A 74 -9.56 -9.76 -8.63
C SER A 74 -10.14 -8.57 -9.39
N THR A 75 -11.47 -8.54 -9.45
CA THR A 75 -12.24 -7.47 -10.10
C THR A 75 -11.94 -6.12 -9.46
N GLY A 76 -11.55 -5.15 -10.28
CA GLY A 76 -11.26 -3.78 -9.86
C GLY A 76 -9.84 -3.56 -9.34
N MET A 77 -9.00 -4.61 -9.26
CA MET A 77 -7.57 -4.41 -9.02
C MET A 77 -6.94 -3.72 -10.22
N THR A 78 -6.31 -2.57 -9.98
CA THR A 78 -5.53 -1.86 -10.99
C THR A 78 -4.04 -2.03 -10.72
N ARG A 79 -3.21 -1.76 -11.71
CA ARG A 79 -1.76 -1.80 -11.53
C ARG A 79 -1.32 -0.80 -10.46
N GLU A 80 -1.88 0.40 -10.47
CA GLU A 80 -1.59 1.45 -9.51
C GLU A 80 -1.98 1.05 -8.08
N ALA A 81 -3.13 0.40 -7.89
CA ALA A 81 -3.54 -0.13 -6.59
C ALA A 81 -2.61 -1.24 -6.11
N LEU A 82 -2.17 -2.14 -7.01
CA LEU A 82 -1.20 -3.19 -6.68
C LEU A 82 0.16 -2.59 -6.29
N GLU A 83 0.64 -1.58 -7.00
CA GLU A 83 1.86 -0.84 -6.67
C GLU A 83 1.78 -0.21 -5.28
N LEU A 84 0.64 0.40 -4.95
CA LEU A 84 0.39 0.98 -3.62
C LEU A 84 0.38 -0.08 -2.53
N ILE A 85 -0.29 -1.23 -2.74
CA ILE A 85 -0.31 -2.34 -1.78
C ILE A 85 1.12 -2.84 -1.51
N LEU A 86 1.91 -3.06 -2.54
CA LEU A 86 3.28 -3.53 -2.37
C LEU A 86 4.16 -2.49 -1.64
N CYS A 87 4.05 -1.21 -1.98
CA CYS A 87 4.70 -0.13 -1.24
C CYS A 87 4.25 -0.10 0.24
N HIS A 88 2.96 -0.35 0.51
CA HIS A 88 2.44 -0.44 1.88
C HIS A 88 3.10 -1.59 2.66
N GLU A 89 3.27 -2.75 2.05
CA GLU A 89 3.95 -3.88 2.69
C GLU A 89 5.42 -3.57 3.02
N TYR A 90 6.14 -2.88 2.13
CA TYR A 90 7.47 -2.34 2.46
C TYR A 90 7.40 -1.29 3.57
N GLY A 91 6.33 -0.51 3.61
CA GLY A 91 6.07 0.50 4.64
C GLY A 91 6.05 -0.06 6.05
N HIS A 92 5.62 -1.32 6.25
CA HIS A 92 5.70 -1.95 7.56
C HIS A 92 7.14 -2.04 8.08
N ALA A 93 8.10 -2.35 7.23
CA ALA A 93 9.51 -2.41 7.63
C ALA A 93 10.24 -1.06 7.62
N LEU A 94 9.87 -0.15 6.71
CA LEU A 94 10.63 1.05 6.38
C LEU A 94 9.95 2.36 6.81
N GLY A 95 8.68 2.32 7.20
CA GLY A 95 7.87 3.51 7.50
C GLY A 95 8.22 4.19 8.81
N GLY A 96 8.86 3.49 9.75
CA GLY A 96 9.21 4.02 11.05
C GLY A 96 8.02 4.16 12.01
N ALA A 97 8.18 4.97 13.05
CA ALA A 97 7.13 5.17 14.04
C ALA A 97 5.92 5.97 13.50
N PRO A 98 4.71 5.73 14.01
CA PRO A 98 4.38 4.81 15.10
C PRO A 98 4.46 3.33 14.69
N LEU A 99 4.89 2.49 15.64
CA LEU A 99 5.03 1.05 15.43
C LEU A 99 3.86 0.28 16.00
N GLN A 100 3.60 -0.91 15.46
CA GLN A 100 2.67 -1.90 16.01
C GLN A 100 3.24 -2.53 17.30
N ALA A 101 2.43 -3.36 17.96
CA ALA A 101 2.83 -4.03 19.21
C ALA A 101 4.03 -4.97 19.07
N ASP A 102 4.30 -5.47 17.88
CA ASP A 102 5.46 -6.31 17.54
C ASP A 102 6.79 -5.55 17.47
N GLN A 103 6.77 -4.22 17.55
CA GLN A 103 7.90 -3.29 17.60
C GLN A 103 8.83 -3.30 16.37
N TRP A 104 8.49 -4.03 15.31
CA TRP A 104 9.25 -3.99 14.05
C TRP A 104 8.44 -3.37 12.90
N SER A 105 7.11 -3.53 12.94
CA SER A 105 6.25 -3.05 11.86
C SER A 105 5.64 -1.69 12.19
N SER A 106 5.64 -0.80 11.21
CA SER A 106 4.87 0.45 11.26
C SER A 106 3.37 0.15 11.35
N THR A 107 2.62 1.04 11.99
CA THR A 107 1.15 0.96 11.96
C THR A 107 0.62 1.03 10.53
N GLU A 108 -0.62 0.60 10.32
CA GLU A 108 -1.27 0.61 9.00
C GLU A 108 -1.26 2.00 8.36
N GLY A 109 -1.64 3.03 9.14
CA GLY A 109 -1.64 4.40 8.65
C GLY A 109 -0.24 4.92 8.31
N GLN A 110 0.77 4.56 9.10
CA GLN A 110 2.16 4.94 8.84
C GLN A 110 2.69 4.23 7.58
N SER A 111 2.34 2.97 7.37
CA SER A 111 2.68 2.21 6.17
C SER A 111 2.01 2.83 4.93
N ASP A 112 0.74 3.23 5.03
CA ASP A 112 0.03 3.96 3.98
C ASP A 112 0.72 5.29 3.63
N TRP A 113 1.11 6.05 4.66
CA TRP A 113 1.81 7.31 4.49
C TRP A 113 3.16 7.12 3.78
N TRP A 114 3.97 6.18 4.25
CA TRP A 114 5.27 5.87 3.66
C TRP A 114 5.12 5.40 2.20
N ALA A 115 4.14 4.54 1.93
CA ALA A 115 3.86 4.06 0.58
C ALA A 115 3.60 5.20 -0.40
N ALA A 116 2.72 6.13 -0.02
CA ALA A 116 2.30 7.22 -0.91
C ALA A 116 3.30 8.40 -0.93
N ARG A 117 4.03 8.63 0.17
CA ARG A 117 4.93 9.78 0.33
C ARG A 117 6.36 9.50 -0.12
N THR A 118 6.81 8.24 -0.04
CA THR A 118 8.20 7.83 -0.28
C THR A 118 8.31 6.81 -1.41
N CYS A 119 7.71 5.64 -1.26
CA CYS A 119 7.90 4.51 -2.17
C CYS A 119 7.34 4.78 -3.58
N LEU A 120 6.07 5.15 -3.71
CA LEU A 120 5.45 5.39 -5.02
C LEU A 120 6.07 6.57 -5.78
N PRO A 121 6.36 7.74 -5.14
CA PRO A 121 7.05 8.82 -5.83
C PRO A 121 8.37 8.39 -6.43
N GLU A 122 9.19 7.64 -5.70
CA GLU A 122 10.46 7.12 -6.18
C GLU A 122 10.27 6.16 -7.34
N LEU A 123 9.34 5.19 -7.20
CA LEU A 123 9.00 4.24 -8.26
C LEU A 123 8.61 4.96 -9.57
N TYR A 124 7.77 5.98 -9.48
CA TYR A 124 7.29 6.71 -10.65
C TYR A 124 8.36 7.62 -11.25
N GLN A 125 9.20 8.24 -10.43
CA GLN A 125 10.33 9.05 -10.90
C GLN A 125 11.39 8.17 -11.58
N ASN A 126 11.70 6.99 -11.05
CA ASN A 126 12.59 6.00 -11.67
C ASN A 126 12.07 5.54 -13.06
N ARG A 127 10.76 5.57 -13.26
CA ARG A 127 10.11 5.33 -14.57
C ARG A 127 10.03 6.59 -15.46
N GLY A 128 10.60 7.70 -15.05
CA GLY A 128 10.65 8.96 -15.81
C GLY A 128 9.39 9.81 -15.75
N LEU A 129 8.48 9.58 -14.79
CA LEU A 129 7.33 10.45 -14.60
C LEU A 129 7.76 11.78 -13.97
N THR A 130 7.09 12.86 -14.39
CA THR A 130 7.23 14.16 -13.72
C THR A 130 6.61 14.10 -12.31
N VAL A 131 7.01 15.02 -11.44
CA VAL A 131 6.46 15.11 -10.09
C VAL A 131 4.93 15.26 -10.09
N SER A 132 4.40 16.10 -10.97
CA SER A 132 2.95 16.30 -11.11
C SER A 132 2.24 15.01 -11.56
N ALA A 133 2.78 14.30 -12.55
CA ALA A 133 2.23 13.03 -13.02
C ALA A 133 2.32 11.94 -11.95
N SER A 134 3.41 11.93 -11.15
CA SER A 134 3.57 11.02 -10.02
C SER A 134 2.50 11.29 -8.95
N ALA A 135 2.27 12.54 -8.58
CA ALA A 135 1.26 12.91 -7.60
C ALA A 135 -0.17 12.54 -8.05
N GLU A 136 -0.51 12.77 -9.32
CA GLU A 136 -1.80 12.36 -9.88
C GLU A 136 -1.98 10.84 -9.83
N ARG A 137 -0.92 10.10 -10.18
CA ARG A 137 -0.94 8.62 -10.16
C ARG A 137 -1.05 8.07 -8.74
N ILE A 138 -0.41 8.69 -7.74
CA ILE A 138 -0.54 8.33 -6.33
C ILE A 138 -1.99 8.52 -5.85
N ARG A 139 -2.60 9.67 -6.20
CA ARG A 139 -4.01 9.93 -5.85
C ARG A 139 -4.94 8.89 -6.47
N LYS A 140 -4.70 8.55 -7.74
CA LYS A 140 -5.45 7.49 -8.44
C LYS A 140 -5.25 6.13 -7.76
N ALA A 141 -4.03 5.75 -7.42
CA ALA A 141 -3.71 4.50 -6.74
C ALA A 141 -4.47 4.36 -5.42
N GLY A 142 -4.49 5.43 -4.61
CA GLY A 142 -5.23 5.47 -3.35
C GLY A 142 -6.74 5.30 -3.54
N LEU A 143 -7.34 5.97 -4.54
CA LEU A 143 -8.76 5.81 -4.86
C LEU A 143 -9.07 4.39 -5.36
N ASP A 144 -8.32 3.87 -6.30
CA ASP A 144 -8.51 2.52 -6.85
C ASP A 144 -8.41 1.46 -5.75
N PHE A 145 -7.39 1.56 -4.88
CA PHE A 145 -7.20 0.64 -3.76
C PHE A 145 -8.37 0.69 -2.78
N THR A 146 -8.78 1.88 -2.33
CA THR A 146 -9.87 2.00 -1.35
C THR A 146 -11.22 1.57 -1.93
N LEU A 147 -11.48 1.81 -3.22
CA LEU A 147 -12.66 1.27 -3.92
C LEU A 147 -12.60 -0.25 -4.07
N TRP A 148 -11.41 -0.82 -4.28
CA TRP A 148 -11.21 -2.26 -4.33
C TRP A 148 -11.49 -2.89 -2.95
N VAL A 149 -10.95 -2.33 -1.86
CA VAL A 149 -11.25 -2.79 -0.49
C VAL A 149 -12.73 -2.68 -0.19
N HIS A 150 -13.36 -1.54 -0.48
CA HIS A 150 -14.79 -1.36 -0.32
C HIS A 150 -15.59 -2.48 -1.02
N ARG A 151 -15.29 -2.75 -2.27
CA ARG A 151 -15.98 -3.79 -3.07
C ARG A 151 -15.91 -5.18 -2.45
N HIS A 152 -14.75 -5.57 -1.93
CA HIS A 152 -14.49 -6.95 -1.54
C HIS A 152 -14.66 -7.21 -0.04
N TYR A 153 -14.47 -6.20 0.80
CA TYR A 153 -14.47 -6.35 2.25
C TYR A 153 -15.56 -5.55 2.97
N GLU A 154 -15.97 -4.41 2.41
CA GLU A 154 -16.93 -3.50 3.02
C GLU A 154 -18.05 -3.07 2.05
N PRO A 155 -18.71 -4.02 1.32
CA PRO A 155 -19.64 -3.67 0.25
C PRO A 155 -20.88 -2.87 0.71
N ASN A 156 -21.18 -2.92 2.02
CA ASN A 156 -22.27 -2.18 2.62
C ASN A 156 -21.77 -0.90 3.35
N GLY A 157 -20.48 -0.64 3.33
CA GLY A 157 -19.87 0.54 3.92
C GLY A 157 -20.09 1.80 3.08
N GLU A 158 -19.62 2.91 3.60
CA GLU A 158 -19.62 4.17 2.86
C GLU A 158 -18.53 4.14 1.78
N ILE A 159 -18.90 4.49 0.53
CA ILE A 159 -17.96 4.52 -0.60
C ILE A 159 -16.95 5.65 -0.37
N PRO A 160 -15.63 5.38 -0.34
CA PRO A 160 -14.62 6.42 -0.19
C PRO A 160 -14.62 7.40 -1.38
N SER A 161 -14.35 8.69 -1.11
CA SER A 161 -14.41 9.74 -2.12
C SER A 161 -13.36 10.82 -1.87
N LEU A 162 -12.73 11.31 -2.94
CA LEU A 162 -11.78 12.43 -2.88
C LEU A 162 -12.46 13.78 -2.55
N GLU A 163 -13.77 13.86 -2.62
CA GLU A 163 -14.55 15.06 -2.30
C GLU A 163 -14.92 15.15 -0.81
N ARG A 164 -14.66 14.11 -0.06
CA ARG A 164 -14.93 14.05 1.39
C ARG A 164 -13.64 13.94 2.19
N ARG A 165 -13.76 14.17 3.50
CA ARG A 165 -12.69 13.92 4.47
C ARG A 165 -13.23 13.05 5.60
N ALA A 166 -12.38 12.19 6.13
CA ALA A 166 -12.69 11.44 7.33
C ALA A 166 -12.84 12.40 8.52
N PRO A 167 -13.72 12.09 9.48
CA PRO A 167 -13.75 12.82 10.75
C PRO A 167 -12.37 12.76 11.41
N ALA A 168 -11.95 13.86 12.04
CA ALA A 168 -10.74 13.86 12.85
C ALA A 168 -10.89 12.84 13.99
N LEU A 169 -9.95 11.93 14.12
CA LEU A 169 -9.92 11.00 15.25
C LEU A 169 -9.55 11.75 16.53
N PRO A 170 -10.15 11.43 17.66
CA PRO A 170 -9.70 11.94 18.94
C PRO A 170 -8.24 11.58 19.18
N PRO A 171 -7.43 12.46 19.82
CA PRO A 171 -5.99 12.23 20.01
C PRO A 171 -5.62 10.93 20.75
N ASN A 172 -6.57 10.28 21.39
CA ASN A 172 -6.37 9.07 22.20
C ASN A 172 -6.84 7.78 21.50
N GLU A 173 -7.41 7.87 20.31
CA GLU A 173 -7.79 6.71 19.49
C GLU A 173 -6.72 6.46 18.42
N ALA A 174 -5.47 6.31 18.85
CA ALA A 174 -4.41 5.88 17.95
C ALA A 174 -4.77 4.49 17.40
N THR A 175 -4.81 4.37 16.08
CA THR A 175 -5.09 3.13 15.34
C THR A 175 -3.94 2.11 15.45
N ILE A 176 -3.34 1.99 16.64
CA ILE A 176 -2.14 1.17 16.90
C ILE A 176 -2.41 -0.32 16.62
N SER A 177 -3.68 -0.75 16.59
CA SER A 177 -4.04 -2.16 16.42
C SER A 177 -5.18 -2.41 15.43
N SER A 178 -5.65 -1.40 14.69
CA SER A 178 -6.75 -1.55 13.73
C SER A 178 -6.50 -0.81 12.43
N TYR A 179 -7.11 -1.30 11.35
CA TYR A 179 -7.09 -0.59 10.07
C TYR A 179 -7.87 0.73 10.20
N PRO A 180 -7.29 1.85 9.74
CA PRO A 180 -8.05 3.09 9.59
C PRO A 180 -9.24 2.89 8.66
N SER A 181 -10.29 3.72 8.79
CA SER A 181 -11.42 3.67 7.85
C SER A 181 -10.94 3.91 6.41
N LEU A 182 -11.68 3.40 5.42
CA LEU A 182 -11.30 3.56 4.01
C LEU A 182 -11.20 5.02 3.60
N GLN A 183 -12.07 5.89 4.12
CA GLN A 183 -11.97 7.32 3.86
C GLN A 183 -10.68 7.91 4.46
N CYS A 184 -10.30 7.50 5.66
CA CYS A 184 -9.06 7.94 6.31
C CYS A 184 -7.82 7.51 5.52
N ARG A 185 -7.79 6.27 5.04
CA ARG A 185 -6.71 5.78 4.17
C ARG A 185 -6.63 6.59 2.87
N LEU A 186 -7.78 6.85 2.22
CA LEU A 186 -7.83 7.68 1.01
C LEU A 186 -7.31 9.09 1.26
N ASP A 187 -7.68 9.71 2.39
CA ASP A 187 -7.21 11.04 2.78
C ASP A 187 -5.69 11.06 3.00
N THR A 188 -5.12 9.98 3.56
CA THR A 188 -3.67 9.81 3.71
C THR A 188 -2.96 9.82 2.36
N TYR A 189 -3.46 9.04 1.39
CA TYR A 189 -2.87 8.98 0.05
C TYR A 189 -3.02 10.32 -0.71
N ALA A 190 -4.18 10.95 -0.61
CA ALA A 190 -4.42 12.25 -1.25
C ALA A 190 -3.51 13.34 -0.67
N THR A 191 -3.35 13.39 0.65
CA THR A 191 -2.47 14.35 1.32
C THR A 191 -1.00 14.09 0.95
N ALA A 192 -0.56 12.83 0.93
CA ALA A 192 0.80 12.50 0.48
C ALA A 192 1.04 12.94 -0.97
N ALA A 193 0.07 12.73 -1.86
CA ALA A 193 0.15 13.18 -3.26
C ALA A 193 0.26 14.70 -3.38
N GLU A 194 -0.50 15.47 -2.58
CA GLU A 194 -0.39 16.93 -2.53
C GLU A 194 0.99 17.37 -2.06
N CYS A 195 1.56 16.69 -1.07
CA CYS A 195 2.91 16.94 -0.58
C CYS A 195 3.98 16.70 -1.65
N VAL A 196 3.82 15.63 -2.42
CA VAL A 196 4.71 15.32 -3.56
C VAL A 196 4.60 16.44 -4.60
N ALA A 197 3.39 16.82 -5.00
CA ALA A 197 3.16 17.86 -6.01
C ALA A 197 3.78 19.21 -5.64
N ASN A 198 3.74 19.57 -4.37
CA ASN A 198 4.22 20.85 -3.86
C ASN A 198 5.71 20.85 -3.43
N HIS A 199 6.42 19.73 -3.61
CA HIS A 199 7.81 19.57 -3.14
C HIS A 199 8.01 19.92 -1.66
N THR A 200 6.99 19.75 -0.83
CA THR A 200 7.07 20.11 0.58
C THR A 200 7.73 18.98 1.37
N THR A 201 8.78 19.30 2.11
CA THR A 201 9.47 18.35 3.01
C THR A 201 8.73 18.19 4.33
N THR A 202 7.99 19.21 4.75
CA THR A 202 7.20 19.25 5.99
C THR A 202 5.73 19.21 5.64
N CYS A 203 5.18 18.00 5.48
CA CYS A 203 3.74 17.82 5.37
C CYS A 203 3.18 17.38 6.71
N ALA A 204 2.08 18.00 7.13
CA ALA A 204 1.31 17.49 8.23
C ALA A 204 0.77 16.11 7.83
N GLN A 205 1.16 15.09 8.57
CA GLN A 205 0.57 13.77 8.44
C GLN A 205 -0.92 13.87 8.76
N PRO A 206 -1.79 13.16 8.04
CA PRO A 206 -3.21 13.13 8.38
C PRO A 206 -3.44 12.59 9.79
N HIS A 207 -4.51 13.03 10.43
CA HIS A 207 -4.93 12.56 11.76
C HIS A 207 -5.34 11.08 11.80
N CYS A 208 -5.08 10.35 10.73
CA CYS A 208 -5.43 8.95 10.54
C CYS A 208 -4.29 7.95 10.87
N LEU A 209 -3.19 8.44 11.43
CA LEU A 209 -2.01 7.62 11.75
C LEU A 209 -2.07 7.05 13.15
#